data_2984d4d5b5b0b8ee7dfad9d499b7b61f
#
_entry.id   2984d4d5b5b0b8ee7dfad9d499b7b61f
#
_cell.length_a   1.000
_cell.length_b   1.000
_cell.length_c   1.000
_cell.angle_alpha   90.00
_cell.angle_beta   90.00
_cell.angle_gamma   90.00
#
_symmetry.space_group_name_H-M   'P 1'
#
loop_
_entity.id
_entity.type
_entity.pdbx_description
1 polymer ?
#
loop_
_entity_poly.entity_id
_entity_poly.type
_entity_poly.pdbx_seq_one_letter_code
_entity_poly.pdbx_strand_id
1 'polypeptide(L)'
;MTSGKPAAAVGQVEPLSERELEVLRLAAHGLTNKAIAAELGVSDRTVQGHLANIYGKLGVTTRTEAVTKALKLGWLVLDDA
;
A
#
# COMPACT_ATOMS: atom_id res chain seq x y z
N MET A 1 3.95 -10.96 -26.18
CA MET A 1 4.02 -10.87 -25.72
C MET A 1 4.05 -10.83 -24.94
N THR A 2 4.12 -10.97 -24.48
CA THR A 2 4.20 -10.99 -23.68
C THR A 2 3.94 -10.54 -22.96
N SER A 3 3.81 -10.49 -22.61
CA SER A 3 3.55 -10.07 -21.94
C SER A 3 3.69 -9.98 -20.98
N GLY A 4 3.80 -10.11 -20.54
CA GLY A 4 3.90 -10.23 -19.59
C GLY A 4 4.37 -9.65 -18.74
N LYS A 5 4.48 -9.83 -18.03
CA LYS A 5 4.89 -9.33 -17.13
C LYS A 5 5.95 -9.70 -16.76
N PRO A 6 6.48 -9.61 -16.81
CA PRO A 6 7.52 -9.90 -16.49
C PRO A 6 8.09 -9.57 -15.56
N ALA A 7 8.06 -9.75 -15.47
CA ALA A 7 8.66 -9.54 -14.93
C ALA A 7 9.12 -8.90 -14.30
N ALA A 8 8.79 -9.05 -14.15
CA ALA A 8 9.21 -8.68 -13.58
C ALA A 8 9.97 -8.02 -13.34
N ALA A 9 9.63 -7.70 -13.46
CA ALA A 9 10.60 -6.90 -13.53
C ALA A 9 11.05 -6.22 -12.36
N VAL A 10 12.24 -6.12 -12.25
CA VAL A 10 12.85 -5.43 -11.20
C VAL A 10 12.47 -3.98 -11.28
N GLY A 11 12.03 -3.44 -10.18
CA GLY A 11 11.69 -2.06 -10.13
C GLY A 11 10.33 -1.71 -10.59
N GLN A 12 9.62 -2.66 -11.15
CA GLN A 12 8.27 -2.37 -11.53
C GLN A 12 7.38 -2.44 -10.33
N VAL A 13 6.34 -1.61 -10.32
CA VAL A 13 5.34 -1.65 -9.28
C VAL A 13 4.01 -1.96 -9.92
N GLU A 14 3.15 -2.60 -9.19
CA GLU A 14 1.81 -2.91 -9.66
C GLU A 14 0.85 -1.93 -9.04
N PRO A 15 -0.21 -1.58 -9.76
CA PRO A 15 -1.18 -0.64 -9.21
C PRO A 15 -1.90 -1.25 -8.02
N LEU A 16 -2.25 -0.43 -7.08
CA LEU A 16 -2.99 -0.84 -5.91
C LEU A 16 -4.48 -0.72 -6.18
N SER A 17 -5.25 -1.59 -5.54
CA SER A 17 -6.70 -1.48 -5.60
C SER A 17 -7.13 -0.27 -4.77
N GLU A 18 -8.39 0.13 -4.93
CA GLU A 18 -8.91 1.25 -4.16
C GLU A 18 -8.83 0.97 -2.66
N ARG A 19 -9.15 -0.24 -2.26
CA ARG A 19 -9.09 -0.59 -0.84
C ARG A 19 -7.63 -0.56 -0.34
N GLU A 20 -6.70 -1.03 -1.15
CA GLU A 20 -5.30 -0.99 -0.77
C GLU A 20 -4.81 0.44 -0.63
N LEU A 21 -5.20 1.30 -1.54
CA LEU A 21 -4.85 2.71 -1.43
C LEU A 21 -5.43 3.33 -0.17
N GLU A 22 -6.64 2.97 0.17
CA GLU A 22 -7.27 3.46 1.36
C GLU A 22 -6.51 3.03 2.61
N VAL A 23 -6.12 1.75 2.66
CA VAL A 23 -5.34 1.23 3.77
C VAL A 23 -4.01 1.98 3.86
N LEU A 24 -3.34 2.16 2.74
CA LEU A 24 -2.05 2.80 2.73
C LEU A 24 -2.15 4.27 3.13
N ARG A 25 -3.21 4.95 2.71
CA ARG A 25 -3.42 6.33 3.09
C ARG A 25 -3.60 6.47 4.60
N LEU A 26 -4.38 5.58 5.21
CA LEU A 26 -4.55 5.60 6.65
C LEU A 26 -3.25 5.30 7.37
N ALA A 27 -2.47 4.37 6.82
CA ALA A 27 -1.16 4.06 7.38
C ALA A 27 -0.25 5.28 7.30
N ALA A 28 -0.33 6.02 6.21
CA ALA A 28 0.49 7.22 6.03
C ALA A 28 0.14 8.30 7.04
N HIS A 29 -1.09 8.30 7.52
CA HIS A 29 -1.51 9.25 8.54
C HIS A 29 -1.18 8.77 9.95
N GLY A 30 -0.49 7.65 10.07
CA GLY A 30 -0.01 7.20 11.37
C GLY A 30 -0.92 6.24 12.10
N LEU A 31 -1.96 5.74 11.47
CA LEU A 31 -2.85 4.83 12.14
C LEU A 31 -2.20 3.46 12.29
N THR A 32 -2.45 2.83 13.43
CA THR A 32 -2.03 1.45 13.65
C THR A 32 -2.94 0.53 12.83
N ASN A 33 -2.51 -0.73 12.67
CA ASN A 33 -3.37 -1.70 11.98
C ASN A 33 -4.73 -1.82 12.66
N LYS A 34 -4.73 -1.79 13.98
CA LYS A 34 -5.98 -1.90 14.71
C LYS A 34 -6.89 -0.71 14.43
N ALA A 35 -6.32 0.49 14.36
CA ALA A 35 -7.10 1.67 14.08
C ALA A 35 -7.61 1.67 12.64
N ILE A 36 -6.78 1.21 11.71
CA ILE A 36 -7.19 1.08 10.31
C ILE A 36 -8.36 0.08 10.23
N ALA A 37 -8.23 -1.05 10.92
CA ALA A 37 -9.27 -2.07 10.91
C ALA A 37 -10.59 -1.50 11.42
N ALA A 38 -10.53 -0.73 12.51
CA ALA A 38 -11.73 -0.12 13.07
C ALA A 38 -12.32 0.88 12.09
N GLU A 39 -11.48 1.67 11.46
CA GLU A 39 -11.93 2.67 10.51
C GLU A 39 -12.64 2.05 9.32
N LEU A 40 -12.13 0.93 8.84
CA LEU A 40 -12.66 0.29 7.65
C LEU A 40 -13.70 -0.79 7.95
N GLY A 41 -13.89 -1.11 9.21
CA GLY A 41 -14.87 -2.14 9.57
C GLY A 41 -14.42 -3.54 9.24
N VAL A 42 -13.12 -3.80 9.32
CA VAL A 42 -12.57 -5.12 9.02
C VAL A 42 -11.70 -5.58 10.19
N SER A 43 -11.15 -6.78 10.10
CA SER A 43 -10.29 -7.29 11.15
C SER A 43 -8.86 -6.83 10.96
N ASP A 44 -8.08 -6.90 12.05
CA ASP A 44 -6.65 -6.60 11.98
C ASP A 44 -5.96 -7.52 10.97
N ARG A 45 -6.38 -8.78 10.94
CA ARG A 45 -5.78 -9.72 10.01
C ARG A 45 -6.01 -9.31 8.57
N THR A 46 -7.20 -8.79 8.28
CA THR A 46 -7.50 -8.30 6.94
C THR A 46 -6.60 -7.13 6.57
N VAL A 47 -6.37 -6.22 7.53
CA VAL A 47 -5.46 -5.10 7.29
C VAL A 47 -4.04 -5.61 7.04
N GLN A 48 -3.59 -6.58 7.82
CA GLN A 48 -2.27 -7.17 7.62
C GLN A 48 -2.16 -7.76 6.22
N GLY A 49 -3.20 -8.44 5.76
CA GLY A 49 -3.21 -9.02 4.42
C GLY A 49 -3.12 -7.95 3.35
N HIS A 50 -3.86 -6.86 3.53
CA HIS A 50 -3.78 -5.76 2.56
C HIS A 50 -2.38 -5.16 2.54
N LEU A 51 -1.77 -4.97 3.71
CA LEU A 51 -0.43 -4.40 3.75
C LEU A 51 0.59 -5.33 3.11
N ALA A 52 0.47 -6.63 3.35
CA ALA A 52 1.38 -7.58 2.71
C ALA A 52 1.28 -7.50 1.20
N ASN A 53 0.07 -7.42 0.68
CA ASN A 53 -0.12 -7.29 -0.76
C ASN A 53 0.44 -5.97 -1.29
N ILE A 54 0.24 -4.90 -0.54
CA ILE A 54 0.77 -3.59 -0.91
C ILE A 54 2.29 -3.64 -0.99
N TYR A 55 2.93 -4.22 0.01
CA TYR A 55 4.38 -4.33 0.03
C TYR A 55 4.88 -5.13 -1.17
N GLY A 56 4.19 -6.22 -1.48
CA GLY A 56 4.57 -7.03 -2.64
C GLY A 56 4.42 -6.26 -3.94
N LYS A 57 3.34 -5.52 -4.08
CA LYS A 57 3.09 -4.77 -5.30
C LYS A 57 4.06 -3.61 -5.48
N LEU A 58 4.47 -3.00 -4.38
CA LEU A 58 5.40 -1.89 -4.44
C LEU A 58 6.85 -2.32 -4.41
N GLY A 59 7.10 -3.58 -4.11
CA GLY A 59 8.47 -4.07 -4.03
C GLY A 59 9.20 -3.52 -2.83
N VAL A 60 8.52 -3.38 -1.70
CA VAL A 60 9.10 -2.85 -0.48
C VAL A 60 8.84 -3.83 0.66
N THR A 61 9.46 -3.59 1.81
CA THR A 61 9.31 -4.51 2.92
C THR A 61 8.80 -3.86 4.20
N THR A 62 8.70 -2.55 4.24
CA THR A 62 8.23 -1.87 5.45
C THR A 62 7.15 -0.88 5.13
N ARG A 63 6.38 -0.52 6.14
CA ARG A 63 5.34 0.47 6.02
C ARG A 63 5.90 1.81 5.55
N THR A 64 7.00 2.23 6.16
CA THR A 64 7.60 3.52 5.82
C THR A 64 8.02 3.55 4.36
N GLU A 65 8.64 2.47 3.88
CA GLU A 65 9.03 2.40 2.49
C GLU A 65 7.82 2.46 1.56
N ALA A 66 6.75 1.78 1.95
CA ALA A 66 5.54 1.77 1.13
C ALA A 66 4.96 3.16 1.01
N VAL A 67 4.86 3.88 2.12
CA VAL A 67 4.33 5.22 2.13
C VAL A 67 5.21 6.15 1.30
N THR A 68 6.52 6.07 1.52
CA THR A 68 7.46 6.93 0.79
C THR A 68 7.36 6.70 -0.71
N LYS A 69 7.32 5.42 -1.11
CA LYS A 69 7.27 5.10 -2.53
C LYS A 69 5.97 5.58 -3.15
N ALA A 70 4.86 5.38 -2.46
CA ALA A 70 3.56 5.83 -2.96
C ALA A 70 3.51 7.34 -3.11
N LEU A 71 4.12 8.08 -2.18
CA LEU A 71 4.19 9.52 -2.30
C LEU A 71 5.03 9.92 -3.51
N LYS A 72 6.15 9.26 -3.72
CA LYS A 72 7.00 9.56 -4.87
C LYS A 72 6.31 9.26 -6.19
N LEU A 73 5.49 8.22 -6.21
CA LEU A 73 4.77 7.85 -7.42
C LEU A 73 3.54 8.72 -7.65
N GLY A 74 3.21 9.58 -6.70
CA GLY A 74 2.02 10.41 -6.81
C GLY A 74 0.73 9.68 -6.51
N TRP A 75 0.83 8.49 -5.94
CA TRP A 75 -0.36 7.70 -5.60
C TRP A 75 -0.99 8.15 -4.29
N LEU A 76 -0.20 8.81 -3.44
CA LEU A 76 -0.70 9.36 -2.18
C LEU A 76 -0.34 10.82 -2.14
N VAL A 77 -1.23 11.61 -1.56
CA VAL A 77 -0.98 13.00 -1.27
C VAL A 77 -1.34 13.18 0.19
N LEU A 78 -0.38 13.61 0.97
CA LEU A 78 -0.68 13.88 2.37
C LEU A 78 -1.05 15.33 2.48
N ASP A 79 -2.25 15.53 2.92
CA ASP A 79 -2.84 16.82 2.92
C ASP A 79 -2.78 17.37 4.27
N ASP A 80 -1.70 17.48 4.78
CA ASP A 80 -1.57 17.83 6.12
C ASP A 80 -1.34 19.22 6.34
N ALA A 81 -1.65 19.96 5.55
CA ALA A 81 -1.34 21.34 5.64
C ALA A 81 -1.57 21.96 6.97
#